data_461b425cc8b26c4f2e72a95bac02b2a5
#
_entry.id   461b425cc8b26c4f2e72a95bac02b2a5
#
_cell.length_a   1.000
_cell.length_b   1.000
_cell.length_c   1.000
_cell.angle_alpha   90.00
_cell.angle_beta   90.00
_cell.angle_gamma   90.00
#
_symmetry.space_group_name_H-M   'P 1'
#
loop_
_entity.id
_entity.type
_entity.pdbx_description
1 polymer ?
#
loop_
_entity_poly.entity_id
_entity_poly.type
_entity_poly.pdbx_seq_one_letter_code
_entity_poly.pdbx_strand_id
1 'polypeptide(L)'
;GHDHDHEHSHDSLGAHEHGVASLNAVLDGNLLELQLESPAMNLVGFEHAAKSDADKAKVAAAKRELEQPISLFALTSGDCKATQVELESPLFGDADHDHDHDHDHDHHDHEGEHSDIHAHYRFECARANELKQLDLAELFKRFPATEKIQVQLIGPNGQQGVELTPAQPRLSF
;
A
#
# COMPACT_ATOMS: atom_id res chain seq x y z
N GLY A 1 4.80 -36.23 25.81
CA GLY A 1 4.93 -35.08 25.45
C GLY A 1 3.95 -34.56 24.52
N HIS A 2 3.80 -33.68 24.35
CA HIS A 2 2.99 -33.20 23.58
C HIS A 2 3.18 -32.06 23.15
N ASP A 3 3.43 -31.74 22.49
CA ASP A 3 3.76 -30.72 22.05
C ASP A 3 2.88 -30.06 21.34
N HIS A 4 2.70 -29.39 21.16
CA HIS A 4 1.88 -28.71 20.62
C HIS A 4 2.30 -27.76 19.94
N ASP A 5 2.59 -27.58 19.27
CA ASP A 5 3.00 -26.69 18.65
C ASP A 5 2.12 -25.95 18.07
N HIS A 6 1.93 -25.25 17.98
CA HIS A 6 1.09 -24.48 17.52
C HIS A 6 1.51 -23.62 16.70
N GLU A 7 1.62 -23.49 15.99
CA GLU A 7 2.05 -22.72 15.25
C GLU A 7 1.22 -21.80 14.85
N HIS A 8 0.97 -21.16 14.84
CA HIS A 8 0.23 -20.26 14.57
C HIS A 8 0.46 -19.46 13.71
N SER A 9 0.63 -19.33 13.20
CA SER A 9 0.79 -18.67 12.46
C SER A 9 0.43 -17.69 12.07
N HIS A 10 0.23 -17.24 12.04
CA HIS A 10 0.00 -16.29 11.83
C HIS A 10 0.13 -15.75 10.83
N ASP A 11 0.26 -15.87 10.35
CA ASP A 11 0.36 -15.62 9.43
C ASP A 11 -0.10 -14.68 8.86
N SER A 12 -0.51 -14.48 8.79
CA SER A 12 -1.09 -13.63 8.40
C SER A 12 -0.68 -12.59 8.45
N LEU A 13 -0.31 -12.51 8.60
CA LEU A 13 0.13 -11.65 8.83
C LEU A 13 0.97 -11.10 8.02
N GLY A 14 1.15 -11.30 6.91
CA GLY A 14 2.02 -10.64 6.08
C GLY A 14 1.96 -9.17 6.16
N ALA A 15 0.83 -8.63 6.42
CA ALA A 15 0.72 -7.20 6.46
C ALA A 15 1.56 -6.57 7.54
N HIS A 16 1.95 -7.33 8.54
CA HIS A 16 2.75 -6.76 9.60
C HIS A 16 4.21 -7.10 9.49
N GLU A 17 4.59 -7.69 8.40
CA GLU A 17 5.98 -8.06 8.23
C GLU A 17 6.71 -6.92 7.54
N HIS A 18 7.75 -6.40 8.16
CA HIS A 18 8.49 -5.29 7.58
C HIS A 18 9.09 -5.71 6.25
N GLY A 19 9.04 -4.82 5.31
CA GLY A 19 9.56 -5.08 3.98
C GLY A 19 8.55 -5.72 3.04
N VAL A 20 7.41 -6.16 3.54
CA VAL A 20 6.41 -6.85 2.74
C VAL A 20 5.15 -6.02 2.66
N ALA A 21 4.62 -5.85 1.47
CA ALA A 21 3.33 -5.20 1.27
C ALA A 21 2.45 -6.10 0.43
N SER A 22 1.19 -5.76 0.30
CA SER A 22 0.29 -6.49 -0.56
C SER A 22 -0.46 -5.54 -1.48
N LEU A 23 -0.78 -6.02 -2.65
CA LEU A 23 -1.48 -5.24 -3.65
C LEU A 23 -2.51 -6.11 -4.34
N ASN A 24 -3.76 -5.65 -4.32
CA ASN A 24 -4.81 -6.27 -5.12
C ASN A 24 -5.06 -5.39 -6.32
N ALA A 25 -5.08 -5.99 -7.50
CA ALA A 25 -5.26 -5.27 -8.75
C ALA A 25 -6.36 -5.94 -9.56
N VAL A 26 -7.30 -5.16 -10.03
CA VAL A 26 -8.39 -5.67 -10.87
C VAL A 26 -8.46 -4.80 -12.11
N LEU A 27 -8.35 -5.42 -13.28
CA LEU A 27 -8.53 -4.75 -14.56
C LEU A 27 -9.74 -5.36 -15.24
N ASP A 28 -10.80 -4.57 -15.36
CA ASP A 28 -12.05 -5.05 -15.92
C ASP A 28 -12.48 -4.04 -16.98
N GLY A 29 -12.30 -4.41 -18.25
CA GLY A 29 -12.57 -3.48 -19.32
C GLY A 29 -11.66 -2.28 -19.21
N ASN A 30 -12.25 -1.10 -19.12
CA ASN A 30 -11.48 0.12 -18.99
C ASN A 30 -11.29 0.57 -17.56
N LEU A 31 -11.74 -0.23 -16.61
CA LEU A 31 -11.63 0.15 -15.20
C LEU A 31 -10.50 -0.62 -14.55
N LEU A 32 -9.67 0.11 -13.84
CA LEU A 32 -8.58 -0.49 -13.09
C LEU A 32 -8.73 -0.09 -11.63
N GLU A 33 -8.61 -1.04 -10.74
CA GLU A 33 -8.68 -0.78 -9.32
C GLU A 33 -7.44 -1.35 -8.66
N LEU A 34 -6.80 -0.56 -7.81
CA LEU A 34 -5.61 -0.98 -7.08
C LEU A 34 -5.83 -0.73 -5.61
N GLN A 35 -5.53 -1.72 -4.79
CA GLN A 35 -5.59 -1.59 -3.35
C GLN A 35 -4.26 -2.02 -2.78
N LEU A 36 -3.53 -1.07 -2.22
CA LEU A 36 -2.22 -1.32 -1.64
C LEU A 36 -2.33 -1.28 -0.13
N GLU A 37 -1.71 -2.24 0.53
CA GLU A 37 -1.67 -2.25 1.97
C GLU A 37 -0.24 -2.52 2.39
N SER A 38 0.30 -1.69 3.27
CA SER A 38 1.68 -1.81 3.67
C SER A 38 1.87 -1.37 5.10
N PRO A 39 2.75 -2.04 5.85
CA PRO A 39 3.18 -1.47 7.13
C PRO A 39 3.79 -0.09 6.89
N ALA A 40 3.55 0.80 7.82
CA ALA A 40 4.06 2.17 7.68
C ALA A 40 5.58 2.20 7.57
N MET A 41 6.26 1.28 8.24
CA MET A 41 7.71 1.22 8.20
C MET A 41 8.24 1.18 6.77
N ASN A 42 7.53 0.48 5.87
CA ASN A 42 8.00 0.37 4.49
C ASN A 42 7.92 1.69 3.75
N LEU A 43 7.02 2.56 4.13
CA LEU A 43 6.76 3.77 3.37
C LEU A 43 7.30 5.02 4.03
N VAL A 44 7.30 5.08 5.35
CA VAL A 44 7.77 6.27 6.04
C VAL A 44 8.97 6.01 6.93
N GLY A 45 9.33 4.75 7.15
CA GLY A 45 10.51 4.42 7.91
C GLY A 45 10.29 4.24 9.40
N PHE A 46 9.05 4.31 9.87
CA PHE A 46 8.75 4.09 11.27
C PHE A 46 7.28 3.68 11.39
N GLU A 47 6.90 3.23 12.59
CA GLU A 47 5.53 2.80 12.81
C GLU A 47 4.87 3.49 13.99
N HIS A 48 5.61 4.31 14.70
CA HIS A 48 5.01 5.05 15.81
C HIS A 48 4.32 6.30 15.28
N ALA A 49 3.60 6.96 16.15
CA ALA A 49 2.93 8.19 15.75
C ALA A 49 3.95 9.23 15.32
N ALA A 50 3.60 10.03 14.34
CA ALA A 50 4.49 11.07 13.84
C ALA A 50 4.43 12.25 14.80
N LYS A 51 5.47 12.45 15.57
CA LYS A 51 5.49 13.51 16.56
C LYS A 51 6.45 14.62 16.26
N SER A 52 7.62 14.29 15.77
CA SER A 52 8.59 15.33 15.45
C SER A 52 8.28 15.95 14.09
N ASP A 53 8.85 17.11 13.85
CA ASP A 53 8.69 17.73 12.55
C ASP A 53 9.30 16.85 11.46
N ALA A 54 10.38 16.16 11.76
CA ALA A 54 11.00 15.26 10.79
C ALA A 54 10.06 14.10 10.46
N ASP A 55 9.41 13.54 11.48
CA ASP A 55 8.46 12.46 11.24
C ASP A 55 7.29 12.93 10.39
N LYS A 56 6.78 14.11 10.71
CA LYS A 56 5.63 14.64 9.97
C LYS A 56 6.02 14.94 8.53
N ALA A 57 7.24 15.37 8.30
CA ALA A 57 7.71 15.61 6.95
C ALA A 57 7.79 14.31 6.16
N LYS A 58 8.21 13.22 6.80
CA LYS A 58 8.28 11.94 6.12
C LYS A 58 6.89 11.43 5.76
N VAL A 59 5.93 11.60 6.67
CA VAL A 59 4.57 11.19 6.38
C VAL A 59 4.01 12.01 5.22
N ALA A 60 4.24 13.32 5.23
CA ALA A 60 3.75 14.18 4.17
C ALA A 60 4.37 13.82 2.82
N ALA A 61 5.66 13.49 2.82
CA ALA A 61 6.34 13.13 1.59
C ALA A 61 5.79 11.82 1.04
N ALA A 62 5.58 10.83 1.91
CA ALA A 62 5.04 9.55 1.47
C ALA A 62 3.63 9.73 0.93
N LYS A 63 2.84 10.55 1.60
CA LYS A 63 1.48 10.79 1.14
C LYS A 63 1.47 11.43 -0.23
N ARG A 64 2.38 12.40 -0.46
CA ARG A 64 2.46 13.03 -1.75
C ARG A 64 2.82 12.05 -2.86
N GLU A 65 3.72 11.09 -2.57
CA GLU A 65 4.06 10.09 -3.55
C GLU A 65 2.88 9.17 -3.83
N LEU A 66 2.16 8.79 -2.79
CA LEU A 66 1.01 7.91 -2.96
C LEU A 66 -0.14 8.61 -3.68
N GLU A 67 -0.13 9.93 -3.71
CA GLU A 67 -1.16 10.68 -4.42
C GLU A 67 -0.84 10.85 -5.90
N GLN A 68 0.20 10.20 -6.40
CA GLN A 68 0.58 10.28 -7.79
C GLN A 68 0.57 8.88 -8.41
N PRO A 69 -0.58 8.22 -8.43
CA PRO A 69 -0.61 6.82 -8.84
C PRO A 69 -0.28 6.57 -10.30
N ILE A 70 -0.51 7.54 -11.17
CA ILE A 70 -0.21 7.30 -12.58
C ILE A 70 1.28 7.05 -12.76
N SER A 71 2.13 7.85 -12.12
CA SER A 71 3.56 7.62 -12.23
C SER A 71 4.00 6.50 -11.31
N LEU A 72 3.41 6.39 -10.14
CA LEU A 72 3.84 5.40 -9.17
C LEU A 72 3.60 3.98 -9.69
N PHE A 73 2.51 3.76 -10.41
CA PHE A 73 2.16 2.45 -10.93
C PHE A 73 2.35 2.36 -12.45
N ALA A 74 2.99 3.35 -13.04
CA ALA A 74 3.37 3.35 -14.47
C ALA A 74 2.17 3.11 -15.38
N LEU A 75 1.16 3.95 -15.26
CA LEU A 75 -0.11 3.74 -15.95
C LEU A 75 -0.28 4.61 -17.20
N THR A 76 0.78 5.28 -17.64
CA THR A 76 0.62 6.21 -18.77
C THR A 76 0.24 5.51 -20.08
N SER A 77 0.72 4.27 -20.30
CA SER A 77 0.44 3.63 -21.56
C SER A 77 -1.05 3.31 -21.74
N GLY A 78 -1.77 3.19 -20.64
CA GLY A 78 -3.20 2.92 -20.73
C GLY A 78 -4.06 4.16 -20.82
N ASP A 79 -3.43 5.33 -20.79
CA ASP A 79 -4.15 6.58 -20.81
C ASP A 79 -5.16 6.58 -19.66
N CYS A 80 -4.66 6.30 -18.47
CA CYS A 80 -5.50 6.14 -17.30
C CYS A 80 -5.66 7.45 -16.56
N LYS A 81 -6.81 7.61 -15.94
CA LYS A 81 -7.10 8.79 -15.19
C LYS A 81 -7.64 8.34 -13.86
N ALA A 82 -7.11 8.85 -12.78
CA ALA A 82 -7.59 8.46 -11.45
C ALA A 82 -8.94 9.09 -11.19
N THR A 83 -9.91 8.26 -10.88
CA THR A 83 -11.25 8.73 -10.53
C THR A 83 -11.46 8.69 -9.03
N GLN A 84 -10.61 7.97 -8.31
CA GLN A 84 -10.69 7.91 -6.87
C GLN A 84 -9.32 7.63 -6.30
N VAL A 85 -8.92 8.38 -5.30
CA VAL A 85 -7.69 8.17 -4.57
C VAL A 85 -8.03 8.29 -3.09
N GLU A 86 -7.91 7.20 -2.35
CA GLU A 86 -8.19 7.20 -0.93
C GLU A 86 -6.99 6.67 -0.19
N LEU A 87 -6.48 7.44 0.74
CA LEU A 87 -5.35 7.03 1.56
C LEU A 87 -5.79 7.02 3.01
N GLU A 88 -5.54 5.93 3.69
CA GLU A 88 -5.95 5.78 5.06
C GLU A 88 -4.82 5.27 5.92
N SER A 89 -4.61 5.91 7.03
CA SER A 89 -3.63 5.45 8.00
C SER A 89 -3.81 6.29 9.26
N PRO A 90 -3.56 5.73 10.43
CA PRO A 90 -3.51 6.53 11.64
C PRO A 90 -2.50 7.67 11.53
N LEU A 91 -1.50 7.52 10.65
CA LEU A 91 -0.49 8.54 10.51
C LEU A 91 -0.96 9.76 9.74
N PHE A 92 -2.00 9.63 8.91
CA PHE A 92 -2.43 10.73 8.10
C PHE A 92 -3.47 11.60 8.82
N GLY A 93 -4.01 11.16 9.64
CA GLY A 93 -4.84 11.74 10.25
C GLY A 93 -5.50 12.61 10.65
N ASP A 94 -5.77 12.74 11.38
CA ASP A 94 -6.37 13.49 11.90
C ASP A 94 -6.08 14.70 12.15
N ALA A 95 -5.28 15.05 11.78
CA ALA A 95 -4.94 16.26 12.03
C ALA A 95 -6.02 17.11 11.94
N ASP A 96 -6.78 17.00 11.17
CA ASP A 96 -7.67 17.95 11.07
C ASP A 96 -8.71 17.79 11.94
N HIS A 97 -8.92 17.10 12.64
CA HIS A 97 -9.89 17.07 13.41
C HIS A 97 -9.71 17.58 14.53
N ASP A 98 -9.41 17.87 15.02
CA ASP A 98 -9.14 18.39 16.08
C ASP A 98 -10.12 18.37 16.96
N HIS A 99 -10.69 18.02 17.38
CA HIS A 99 -11.52 18.01 18.23
C HIS A 99 -11.18 17.57 19.30
N ASP A 100 -10.85 17.49 19.72
CA ASP A 100 -10.44 17.16 20.69
C ASP A 100 -10.98 16.49 21.64
N HIS A 101 -11.29 16.22 21.99
CA HIS A 101 -11.74 15.59 22.87
C HIS A 101 -11.02 14.88 23.54
N ASP A 102 -10.57 14.80 23.77
CA ASP A 102 -9.84 14.20 24.35
C ASP A 102 -10.01 13.16 25.15
N HIS A 103 -10.23 12.79 25.33
CA HIS A 103 -10.34 11.85 26.05
C HIS A 103 -9.52 11.07 26.26
N ASP A 104 -9.13 10.93 26.25
CA ASP A 104 -8.32 10.21 26.39
C ASP A 104 -8.17 9.01 26.79
N HIS A 105 -8.23 8.61 26.77
CA HIS A 105 -8.05 7.52 27.11
C HIS A 105 -7.17 6.85 26.88
N ASP A 106 -6.89 6.77 26.62
CA ASP A 106 -6.10 6.17 26.36
C ASP A 106 -5.62 5.07 26.39
N HIS A 107 -5.45 4.69 26.32
CA HIS A 107 -4.95 3.74 26.37
C HIS A 107 -4.41 3.05 25.73
N HIS A 108 -4.29 2.84 25.05
CA HIS A 108 -3.86 2.11 24.39
C HIS A 108 -2.94 2.23 23.69
N ASP A 109 -2.44 2.31 23.51
CA ASP A 109 -1.49 2.57 23.12
C ASP A 109 -0.86 1.64 22.38
N HIS A 110 -0.83 0.71 22.47
CA HIS A 110 -0.13 -0.16 21.84
C HIS A 110 -0.46 -0.15 20.49
N GLU A 111 -1.37 0.34 20.17
CA GLU A 111 -1.62 0.38 18.95
C GLU A 111 -0.73 1.10 18.19
N GLY A 112 -0.12 1.95 18.55
CA GLY A 112 0.79 2.70 17.77
C GLY A 112 1.89 1.91 17.21
N GLU A 113 2.09 0.73 17.67
CA GLU A 113 3.17 0.07 17.20
C GLU A 113 3.01 -0.50 15.88
N HIS A 114 1.86 -0.63 15.34
CA HIS A 114 1.70 -1.25 14.07
C HIS A 114 0.77 -0.45 13.24
N SER A 115 1.27 0.62 12.73
CA SER A 115 0.49 1.44 11.83
C SER A 115 0.62 0.89 10.43
N ASP A 116 -0.51 0.75 9.78
CA ASP A 116 -0.54 0.34 8.38
C ASP A 116 -1.00 1.50 7.55
N ILE A 117 -0.67 1.47 6.28
CA ILE A 117 -1.11 2.46 5.32
C ILE A 117 -1.88 1.71 4.24
N HIS A 118 -3.08 2.19 3.95
CA HIS A 118 -3.93 1.63 2.91
C HIS A 118 -4.13 2.68 1.84
N ALA A 119 -3.96 2.29 0.60
CA ALA A 119 -4.19 3.18 -0.52
C ALA A 119 -5.12 2.48 -1.49
N HIS A 120 -6.21 3.13 -1.82
CA HIS A 120 -7.20 2.55 -2.70
C HIS A 120 -7.40 3.51 -3.86
N TYR A 121 -7.22 3.01 -5.07
CA TYR A 121 -7.29 3.81 -6.27
C TYR A 121 -8.26 3.21 -7.28
N ARG A 122 -8.94 4.07 -7.99
CA ARG A 122 -9.73 3.66 -9.14
C ARG A 122 -9.36 4.52 -10.33
N PHE A 123 -9.30 3.89 -11.49
CA PHE A 123 -8.90 4.57 -12.70
C PHE A 123 -9.82 4.21 -13.83
N GLU A 124 -9.99 5.15 -14.75
CA GLU A 124 -10.56 4.86 -16.04
C GLU A 124 -9.45 4.96 -17.06
N CYS A 125 -9.23 3.93 -17.83
CA CYS A 125 -8.12 3.87 -18.77
C CYS A 125 -8.67 3.83 -20.18
N ALA A 126 -8.51 4.93 -20.91
CA ALA A 126 -9.06 5.02 -22.26
C ALA A 126 -8.44 3.99 -23.18
N ARG A 127 -7.21 3.58 -22.88
CA ARG A 127 -6.53 2.56 -23.67
C ARG A 127 -6.09 1.42 -22.78
N ALA A 128 -7.04 0.82 -22.09
CA ALA A 128 -6.72 -0.24 -21.14
C ALA A 128 -6.02 -1.41 -21.82
N ASN A 129 -6.33 -1.65 -23.09
CA ASN A 129 -5.67 -2.74 -23.80
C ASN A 129 -4.20 -2.48 -24.08
N GLU A 130 -3.74 -1.24 -23.87
CA GLU A 130 -2.32 -0.95 -23.97
C GLU A 130 -1.59 -1.17 -22.65
N LEU A 131 -2.31 -1.45 -21.59
CA LEU A 131 -1.67 -1.82 -20.34
C LEU A 131 -1.31 -3.29 -20.43
N LYS A 132 -0.05 -3.55 -20.70
CA LYS A 132 0.39 -4.94 -20.89
C LYS A 132 0.86 -5.58 -19.60
N GLN A 133 1.24 -4.78 -18.65
CA GLN A 133 1.79 -5.32 -17.42
C GLN A 133 1.57 -4.36 -16.26
N LEU A 134 1.49 -4.94 -15.09
CA LEU A 134 1.53 -4.17 -13.87
C LEU A 134 3.01 -3.95 -13.54
N ASP A 135 3.40 -2.73 -13.36
CA ASP A 135 4.82 -2.39 -13.18
C ASP A 135 5.00 -1.64 -11.88
N LEU A 136 5.67 -2.26 -10.93
CA LEU A 136 5.90 -1.69 -9.61
C LEU A 136 7.32 -1.17 -9.43
N ALA A 137 8.07 -1.03 -10.51
CA ALA A 137 9.46 -0.59 -10.40
C ALA A 137 9.56 0.78 -9.73
N GLU A 138 8.67 1.70 -10.09
CA GLU A 138 8.72 3.03 -9.50
C GLU A 138 8.34 2.99 -8.03
N LEU A 139 7.39 2.14 -7.67
CA LEU A 139 6.99 2.00 -6.28
C LEU A 139 8.16 1.52 -5.44
N PHE A 140 8.86 0.49 -5.90
CA PHE A 140 10.02 0.00 -5.16
C PHE A 140 11.12 1.05 -5.08
N LYS A 141 11.26 1.85 -6.15
CA LYS A 141 12.30 2.87 -6.15
C LYS A 141 12.00 3.98 -5.16
N ARG A 142 10.75 4.40 -5.08
CA ARG A 142 10.39 5.49 -4.18
C ARG A 142 10.28 5.06 -2.74
N PHE A 143 10.02 3.77 -2.51
CA PHE A 143 9.90 3.24 -1.17
C PHE A 143 10.84 2.06 -1.00
N PRO A 144 12.15 2.35 -0.91
CA PRO A 144 13.15 1.28 -0.95
C PRO A 144 13.14 0.32 0.24
N ALA A 145 12.46 0.68 1.32
CA ALA A 145 12.31 -0.27 2.42
C ALA A 145 11.30 -1.36 2.11
N THR A 146 10.55 -1.23 1.02
CA THR A 146 9.65 -2.26 0.55
C THR A 146 10.46 -3.28 -0.24
N GLU A 147 10.52 -4.50 0.25
CA GLU A 147 11.38 -5.51 -0.36
C GLU A 147 10.61 -6.44 -1.25
N LYS A 148 9.34 -6.65 -0.98
CA LYS A 148 8.51 -7.47 -1.84
C LYS A 148 7.06 -7.06 -1.69
N ILE A 149 6.30 -7.29 -2.73
CA ILE A 149 4.88 -7.00 -2.73
C ILE A 149 4.16 -8.24 -3.22
N GLN A 150 3.24 -8.72 -2.41
CA GLN A 150 2.44 -9.88 -2.77
C GLN A 150 1.24 -9.38 -3.56
N VAL A 151 1.15 -9.77 -4.81
CA VAL A 151 0.15 -9.24 -5.74
C VAL A 151 -0.90 -10.28 -6.05
N GLN A 152 -2.16 -9.87 -5.95
CA GLN A 152 -3.27 -10.65 -6.48
C GLN A 152 -3.84 -9.84 -7.63
N LEU A 153 -3.80 -10.40 -8.82
CA LEU A 153 -4.24 -9.71 -10.00
C LEU A 153 -5.40 -10.45 -10.66
N ILE A 154 -6.47 -9.73 -10.94
CA ILE A 154 -7.58 -10.28 -11.72
C ILE A 154 -7.67 -9.41 -12.96
N GLY A 155 -7.54 -10.03 -14.13
CA GLY A 155 -7.53 -9.30 -15.37
C GLY A 155 -8.07 -10.13 -16.51
N PRO A 156 -7.88 -9.65 -17.73
CA PRO A 156 -8.46 -10.31 -18.88
C PRO A 156 -7.95 -11.73 -19.08
N ASN A 157 -6.80 -12.05 -18.55
CA ASN A 157 -6.25 -13.39 -18.70
C ASN A 157 -6.47 -14.24 -17.46
N GLY A 158 -7.32 -13.82 -16.54
CA GLY A 158 -7.65 -14.61 -15.38
C GLY A 158 -7.04 -14.06 -14.14
N GLN A 159 -6.83 -14.94 -13.19
CA GLN A 159 -6.42 -14.58 -11.87
C GLN A 159 -5.01 -15.07 -11.62
N GLN A 160 -4.18 -14.23 -11.05
CA GLN A 160 -2.79 -14.58 -10.76
C GLN A 160 -2.42 -14.11 -9.38
N GLY A 161 -1.56 -14.86 -8.71
CA GLY A 161 -0.96 -14.42 -7.45
C GLY A 161 0.53 -14.57 -7.59
N VAL A 162 1.26 -13.49 -7.35
CA VAL A 162 2.69 -13.54 -7.52
C VAL A 162 3.36 -12.56 -6.57
N GLU A 163 4.60 -12.82 -6.25
CA GLU A 163 5.36 -11.95 -5.38
C GLU A 163 6.32 -11.16 -6.24
N LEU A 164 6.22 -9.85 -6.24
CA LEU A 164 7.12 -9.00 -7.01
C LEU A 164 8.18 -8.40 -6.08
N THR A 165 9.35 -8.19 -6.65
CA THR A 165 10.49 -7.65 -5.92
C THR A 165 11.16 -6.59 -6.77
N PRO A 166 12.10 -5.82 -6.22
CA PRO A 166 12.80 -4.87 -7.06
C PRO A 166 13.52 -5.50 -8.24
N ALA A 167 13.94 -6.77 -8.10
CA ALA A 167 14.61 -7.45 -9.21
C ALA A 167 13.62 -7.95 -10.25
N GLN A 168 12.37 -8.21 -9.83
CA GLN A 168 11.32 -8.63 -10.75
C GLN A 168 10.05 -7.87 -10.45
N PRO A 169 9.97 -6.61 -10.86
CA PRO A 169 8.88 -5.76 -10.43
C PRO A 169 7.65 -5.77 -11.33
N ARG A 170 7.64 -6.59 -12.37
CA ARG A 170 6.58 -6.54 -13.38
C ARG A 170 5.81 -7.84 -13.47
N LEU A 171 4.53 -7.72 -13.75
CA LEU A 171 3.64 -8.86 -13.89
C LEU A 171 2.71 -8.57 -15.06
N SER A 172 2.65 -9.48 -16.04
CA SER A 172 1.77 -9.29 -17.18
C SER A 172 0.31 -9.38 -16.77
N PHE A 173 -0.50 -8.50 -17.32
CA PHE A 173 -1.93 -8.53 -17.05
C PHE A 173 -2.62 -9.77 -17.63
#